data_d2bc67c6521ac901fc4a3d3bcdfa06dd
#
_entry.id   d2bc67c6521ac901fc4a3d3bcdfa06dd
#
_cell.length_a   1.000
_cell.length_b   1.000
_cell.length_c   1.000
_cell.angle_alpha   90.00
_cell.angle_beta   90.00
_cell.angle_gamma   90.00
#
_symmetry.space_group_name_H-M   'P 1'
#
loop_
_entity.id
_entity.type
_entity.pdbx_description
1 polymer ?
#
loop_
_entity_poly.entity_id
_entity_poly.type
_entity_poly.pdbx_seq_one_letter_code
_entity_poly.pdbx_strand_id
1 'polypeptide(L)'
;KEGEDTTARELLYGLMLRSGNDCAATLAVRVSGSIKKFAEKMNQTAMRAGALHTRFKNPHGLPEKGHYTTARDLSMITALALENKTFAKIVNTRRYEPKNWTNKNKMLAEYDGAFGVKTGYTKQAGRCLVSAAERNGMSLICTVLNCSDTYGESKKLLDDAFAAYDLSLLQEAENPVPLDTKAGKISAKTGKDLRYPLLSA
;
A
#
# COMPACT_ATOMS: atom_id res chain seq x y z
N LYS A 1 18.35 16.78 10.53
CA LYS A 1 19.06 18.07 10.31
C LYS A 1 20.28 17.79 9.42
N GLU A 2 20.75 18.80 8.69
CA GLU A 2 21.98 18.67 7.91
C GLU A 2 23.16 18.30 8.83
N GLY A 3 23.95 17.29 8.42
CA GLY A 3 25.05 16.76 9.24
C GLY A 3 24.65 15.79 10.36
N GLU A 4 23.36 15.45 10.50
CA GLU A 4 22.91 14.47 11.49
C GLU A 4 23.09 13.04 10.95
N ASP A 5 23.79 12.21 11.73
CA ASP A 5 23.89 10.78 11.42
C ASP A 5 22.54 10.11 11.64
N THR A 6 22.05 9.40 10.61
CA THR A 6 20.78 8.69 10.65
C THR A 6 20.86 7.40 9.87
N THR A 7 20.09 6.41 10.27
CA THR A 7 20.02 5.13 9.58
C THR A 7 18.93 5.12 8.51
N ALA A 8 19.07 4.28 7.48
CA ALA A 8 18.01 4.07 6.48
C ALA A 8 16.69 3.64 7.15
N ARG A 9 16.76 2.86 8.23
CA ARG A 9 15.60 2.45 9.03
C ARG A 9 14.89 3.66 9.64
N GLU A 10 15.60 4.56 10.28
CA GLU A 10 15.01 5.78 10.87
C GLU A 10 14.37 6.67 9.79
N LEU A 11 15.03 6.83 8.64
CA LEU A 11 14.47 7.58 7.51
C LEU A 11 13.16 6.96 7.01
N LEU A 12 13.09 5.62 6.90
CA LEU A 12 11.86 4.93 6.50
C LEU A 12 10.73 5.13 7.51
N TYR A 13 11.00 5.01 8.82
CA TYR A 13 10.01 5.30 9.86
C TYR A 13 9.60 6.78 9.85
N GLY A 14 10.55 7.71 9.73
CA GLY A 14 10.28 9.14 9.62
C GLY A 14 9.39 9.48 8.42
N LEU A 15 9.68 8.87 7.26
CA LEU A 15 8.87 9.00 6.06
C LEU A 15 7.44 8.46 6.26
N MET A 16 7.30 7.23 6.74
CA MET A 16 5.99 6.58 6.77
C MET A 16 5.13 7.04 7.93
N LEU A 17 5.67 7.20 9.13
CA LEU A 17 4.89 7.59 10.32
C LEU A 17 4.69 9.11 10.42
N ARG A 18 5.69 9.89 10.06
CA ARG A 18 5.70 11.36 10.24
C ARG A 18 5.49 12.14 8.94
N SER A 19 5.55 11.47 7.79
CA SER A 19 5.52 12.10 6.45
C SER A 19 6.70 13.07 6.24
N GLY A 20 7.91 12.68 6.66
CA GLY A 20 9.12 13.49 6.51
C GLY A 20 9.51 13.64 5.04
N ASN A 21 9.37 14.84 4.48
CA ASN A 21 9.78 15.13 3.10
C ASN A 21 11.30 15.08 2.95
N ASP A 22 12.02 15.50 3.96
CA ASP A 22 13.47 15.38 4.10
C ASP A 22 13.91 13.92 4.11
N CYS A 23 13.23 13.06 4.85
CA CYS A 23 13.48 11.61 4.85
C CYS A 23 13.30 11.02 3.45
N ALA A 24 12.22 11.40 2.75
CA ALA A 24 11.96 10.94 1.38
C ALA A 24 13.07 11.39 0.41
N ALA A 25 13.45 12.66 0.47
CA ALA A 25 14.51 13.23 -0.38
C ALA A 25 15.87 12.58 -0.11
N THR A 26 16.24 12.41 1.17
CA THR A 26 17.51 11.77 1.57
C THR A 26 17.57 10.33 1.07
N LEU A 27 16.53 9.54 1.26
CA LEU A 27 16.45 8.16 0.75
C LEU A 27 16.57 8.13 -0.77
N ALA A 28 15.85 9.02 -1.48
CA ALA A 28 15.89 9.09 -2.93
C ALA A 28 17.29 9.40 -3.48
N VAL A 29 17.96 10.37 -2.90
CA VAL A 29 19.35 10.74 -3.28
C VAL A 29 20.31 9.59 -2.97
N ARG A 30 20.18 8.97 -1.79
CA ARG A 30 21.05 7.86 -1.40
C ARG A 30 20.91 6.63 -2.30
N VAL A 31 19.68 6.31 -2.72
CA VAL A 31 19.37 5.13 -3.55
C VAL A 31 19.68 5.35 -5.03
N SER A 32 19.51 6.58 -5.54
CA SER A 32 19.53 6.84 -6.98
C SER A 32 20.44 8.01 -7.41
N GLY A 33 21.12 8.65 -6.47
CA GLY A 33 21.98 9.79 -6.71
C GLY A 33 21.24 11.11 -6.96
N SER A 34 19.92 11.07 -7.25
CA SER A 34 19.11 12.28 -7.40
C SER A 34 17.62 12.00 -7.26
N ILE A 35 16.85 13.04 -6.92
CA ILE A 35 15.37 13.01 -6.90
C ILE A 35 14.80 12.55 -8.24
N LYS A 36 15.31 13.12 -9.35
CA LYS A 36 14.84 12.78 -10.71
C LYS A 36 15.02 11.31 -11.03
N LYS A 37 16.23 10.76 -10.81
CA LYS A 37 16.51 9.32 -11.04
C LYS A 37 15.68 8.41 -10.14
N PHE A 38 15.40 8.85 -8.90
CA PHE A 38 14.52 8.10 -8.01
C PHE A 38 13.07 8.12 -8.50
N ALA A 39 12.55 9.27 -8.97
CA ALA A 39 11.22 9.36 -9.56
C ALA A 39 11.07 8.46 -10.80
N GLU A 40 12.13 8.29 -11.60
CA GLU A 40 12.15 7.33 -12.71
C GLU A 40 11.96 5.89 -12.22
N LYS A 41 12.65 5.48 -11.14
CA LYS A 41 12.45 4.16 -10.49
C LYS A 41 11.05 4.01 -9.89
N MET A 42 10.50 5.07 -9.28
CA MET A 42 9.12 5.06 -8.79
C MET A 42 8.13 4.79 -9.93
N ASN A 43 8.31 5.43 -11.08
CA ASN A 43 7.46 5.22 -12.26
C ASN A 43 7.59 3.79 -12.82
N GLN A 44 8.80 3.24 -12.87
CA GLN A 44 9.02 1.84 -13.25
C GLN A 44 8.30 0.88 -12.30
N THR A 45 8.35 1.16 -10.99
CA THR A 45 7.64 0.35 -9.97
C THR A 45 6.12 0.48 -10.13
N ALA A 46 5.61 1.68 -10.39
CA ALA A 46 4.19 1.91 -10.67
C ALA A 46 3.72 1.09 -11.90
N MET A 47 4.49 1.12 -13.00
CA MET A 47 4.21 0.28 -14.18
C MET A 47 4.18 -1.22 -13.84
N ARG A 48 5.13 -1.71 -13.06
CA ARG A 48 5.15 -3.12 -12.61
C ARG A 48 3.95 -3.49 -11.75
N ALA A 49 3.41 -2.55 -10.98
CA ALA A 49 2.18 -2.71 -10.24
C ALA A 49 0.91 -2.62 -11.14
N GLY A 50 1.04 -2.32 -12.44
CA GLY A 50 -0.09 -2.10 -13.33
C GLY A 50 -0.75 -0.72 -13.16
N ALA A 51 -0.09 0.22 -12.48
CA ALA A 51 -0.56 1.60 -12.24
C ALA A 51 -0.24 2.49 -13.45
N LEU A 52 -1.06 2.40 -14.49
CA LEU A 52 -0.78 2.98 -15.81
C LEU A 52 -1.18 4.47 -15.93
N HIS A 53 -1.95 4.99 -14.98
CA HIS A 53 -2.41 6.39 -14.91
C HIS A 53 -1.69 7.14 -13.79
N THR A 54 -0.40 6.82 -13.58
CA THR A 54 0.44 7.40 -12.52
C THR A 54 1.73 7.95 -13.10
N ARG A 55 2.12 9.13 -12.64
CA ARG A 55 3.41 9.72 -12.92
C ARG A 55 3.96 10.43 -11.70
N PHE A 56 5.07 9.92 -11.18
CA PHE A 56 5.81 10.53 -10.09
C PHE A 56 6.89 11.48 -10.63
N LYS A 57 7.03 12.62 -9.96
CA LYS A 57 8.08 13.61 -10.22
C LYS A 57 9.05 13.76 -9.06
N ASN A 58 8.56 13.47 -7.85
CA ASN A 58 9.32 13.53 -6.62
C ASN A 58 8.87 12.42 -5.63
N PRO A 59 9.67 12.12 -4.59
CA PRO A 59 9.38 11.02 -3.66
C PRO A 59 8.46 11.41 -2.49
N HIS A 60 8.14 12.68 -2.32
CA HIS A 60 7.41 13.18 -1.15
C HIS A 60 5.98 13.64 -1.44
N GLY A 61 5.57 13.71 -2.71
CA GLY A 61 4.20 14.04 -3.09
C GLY A 61 3.84 15.52 -3.05
N LEU A 62 4.81 16.43 -2.93
CA LEU A 62 4.54 17.86 -3.08
C LEU A 62 4.12 18.18 -4.51
N PRO A 63 3.24 19.18 -4.71
CA PRO A 63 2.74 19.54 -6.02
C PRO A 63 3.87 19.88 -7.01
N GLU A 64 3.81 19.24 -8.17
CA GLU A 64 4.73 19.48 -9.29
C GLU A 64 3.99 19.20 -10.60
N LYS A 65 4.24 20.01 -11.63
CA LYS A 65 3.57 19.85 -12.93
C LYS A 65 3.80 18.45 -13.51
N GLY A 66 2.70 17.73 -13.73
CA GLY A 66 2.73 16.36 -14.23
C GLY A 66 2.99 15.28 -13.17
N HIS A 67 2.85 15.62 -11.89
CA HIS A 67 2.79 14.65 -10.77
C HIS A 67 1.33 14.30 -10.50
N TYR A 68 0.92 13.08 -10.84
CA TYR A 68 -0.47 12.63 -10.69
C TYR A 68 -0.58 11.13 -10.47
N THR A 69 -1.72 10.71 -9.97
CA THR A 69 -2.11 9.32 -9.80
C THR A 69 -3.64 9.20 -9.75
N THR A 70 -4.14 7.96 -9.62
CA THR A 70 -5.56 7.65 -9.37
C THR A 70 -5.71 6.82 -8.10
N ALA A 71 -6.93 6.75 -7.54
CA ALA A 71 -7.20 5.90 -6.39
C ALA A 71 -6.91 4.42 -6.70
N ARG A 72 -7.33 3.94 -7.88
CA ARG A 72 -7.05 2.59 -8.36
C ARG A 72 -5.55 2.31 -8.42
N ASP A 73 -4.78 3.21 -9.03
CA ASP A 73 -3.34 3.01 -9.20
C ASP A 73 -2.60 2.99 -7.85
N LEU A 74 -2.98 3.87 -6.91
CA LEU A 74 -2.40 3.83 -5.55
C LEU A 74 -2.74 2.53 -4.81
N SER A 75 -3.94 1.98 -5.00
CA SER A 75 -4.29 0.68 -4.43
C SER A 75 -3.43 -0.44 -5.01
N MET A 76 -3.17 -0.43 -6.33
CA MET A 76 -2.30 -1.43 -6.98
C MET A 76 -0.83 -1.31 -6.53
N ILE A 77 -0.30 -0.08 -6.44
CA ILE A 77 1.04 0.18 -5.90
C ILE A 77 1.14 -0.28 -4.45
N THR A 78 0.09 -0.03 -3.66
CA THR A 78 0.03 -0.45 -2.26
C THR A 78 0.00 -1.96 -2.11
N ALA A 79 -0.78 -2.67 -2.94
CA ALA A 79 -0.82 -4.13 -2.96
C ALA A 79 0.57 -4.71 -3.21
N LEU A 80 1.27 -4.25 -4.25
CA LEU A 80 2.64 -4.65 -4.53
C LEU A 80 3.60 -4.33 -3.37
N ALA A 81 3.46 -3.14 -2.74
CA ALA A 81 4.33 -2.75 -1.64
C ALA A 81 4.12 -3.61 -0.38
N LEU A 82 2.89 -4.03 -0.10
CA LEU A 82 2.54 -4.86 1.07
C LEU A 82 3.11 -6.28 0.98
N GLU A 83 3.48 -6.79 -0.20
CA GLU A 83 4.23 -8.04 -0.35
C GLU A 83 5.61 -7.97 0.34
N ASN A 84 6.17 -6.77 0.50
CA ASN A 84 7.41 -6.56 1.22
C ASN A 84 7.15 -6.52 2.73
N LYS A 85 7.61 -7.55 3.45
CA LYS A 85 7.42 -7.71 4.91
C LYS A 85 7.95 -6.51 5.72
N THR A 86 9.04 -5.86 5.26
CA THR A 86 9.59 -4.68 5.95
C THR A 86 8.66 -3.48 5.79
N PHE A 87 8.14 -3.25 4.59
CA PHE A 87 7.15 -2.20 4.34
C PHE A 87 5.89 -2.43 5.17
N ALA A 88 5.31 -3.63 5.11
CA ALA A 88 4.12 -4.00 5.88
C ALA A 88 4.33 -3.77 7.39
N LYS A 89 5.49 -4.16 7.93
CA LYS A 89 5.84 -3.90 9.33
C LYS A 89 5.89 -2.40 9.65
N ILE A 90 6.53 -1.59 8.81
CA ILE A 90 6.68 -0.15 9.05
C ILE A 90 5.32 0.55 9.03
N VAL A 91 4.46 0.29 8.03
CA VAL A 91 3.16 0.96 7.91
C VAL A 91 2.17 0.55 9.01
N ASN A 92 2.31 -0.65 9.56
CA ASN A 92 1.53 -1.14 10.70
C ASN A 92 2.05 -0.66 12.07
N THR A 93 3.22 0.00 12.12
CA THR A 93 3.79 0.48 13.38
C THR A 93 3.01 1.69 13.88
N ARG A 94 2.41 1.58 15.08
CA ARG A 94 1.69 2.68 15.75
C ARG A 94 2.66 3.71 16.32
N ARG A 95 3.77 3.27 16.90
CA ARG A 95 4.79 4.13 17.49
C ARG A 95 6.19 3.54 17.27
N TYR A 96 7.13 4.37 16.87
CA TYR A 96 8.54 4.04 16.76
C TYR A 96 9.30 4.60 17.96
N GLU A 97 9.54 3.72 18.94
CA GLU A 97 10.07 4.10 20.26
C GLU A 97 11.41 4.82 20.21
N PRO A 98 12.41 4.43 19.37
CA PRO A 98 13.73 5.09 19.40
C PRO A 98 13.70 6.59 19.15
N LYS A 99 12.67 7.09 18.47
CA LYS A 99 12.49 8.52 18.17
C LYS A 99 11.19 9.10 18.77
N ASN A 100 10.45 8.29 19.52
CA ASN A 100 9.14 8.67 20.07
C ASN A 100 8.17 9.20 18.99
N TRP A 101 8.16 8.55 17.80
CA TRP A 101 7.29 8.94 16.70
C TRP A 101 6.01 8.13 16.66
N THR A 102 4.88 8.80 16.83
CA THR A 102 3.55 8.21 16.65
C THR A 102 3.13 8.29 15.17
N ASN A 103 2.56 7.22 14.66
CA ASN A 103 2.00 7.20 13.31
C ASN A 103 0.80 8.16 13.20
N LYS A 104 0.78 8.97 12.14
CA LYS A 104 -0.32 9.90 11.85
C LYS A 104 -1.60 9.21 11.37
N ASN A 105 -1.50 7.94 10.95
CA ASN A 105 -2.64 7.16 10.47
C ASN A 105 -3.50 6.67 11.64
N LYS A 106 -4.60 7.35 11.91
CA LYS A 106 -5.53 7.01 12.99
C LYS A 106 -6.25 5.68 12.78
N MET A 107 -6.37 5.18 11.53
CA MET A 107 -7.00 3.87 11.26
C MET A 107 -6.40 2.76 12.11
N LEU A 108 -5.08 2.79 12.34
CA LEU A 108 -4.39 1.78 13.15
C LEU A 108 -4.91 1.66 14.59
N ALA A 109 -5.51 2.72 15.14
CA ALA A 109 -6.07 2.72 16.48
C ALA A 109 -7.61 2.64 16.49
N GLU A 110 -8.27 3.12 15.43
CA GLU A 110 -9.70 3.39 15.42
C GLU A 110 -10.51 2.39 14.58
N TYR A 111 -9.86 1.51 13.80
CA TYR A 111 -10.56 0.58 12.93
C TYR A 111 -10.03 -0.86 13.14
N ASP A 112 -10.94 -1.78 13.41
CA ASP A 112 -10.61 -3.18 13.67
C ASP A 112 -10.02 -3.85 12.42
N GLY A 113 -8.92 -4.58 12.63
CA GLY A 113 -8.18 -5.22 11.55
C GLY A 113 -7.25 -4.27 10.76
N ALA A 114 -7.25 -2.95 11.02
CA ALA A 114 -6.39 -2.02 10.27
C ALA A 114 -4.90 -2.27 10.52
N PHE A 115 -4.12 -2.34 9.43
CA PHE A 115 -2.66 -2.56 9.47
C PHE A 115 -1.85 -1.58 8.60
N GLY A 116 -2.45 -0.54 8.07
CA GLY A 116 -1.74 0.47 7.24
C GLY A 116 -2.68 1.55 6.70
N VAL A 117 -2.26 2.43 5.82
CA VAL A 117 -0.96 2.50 5.15
C VAL A 117 -0.39 3.91 5.27
N LYS A 118 -1.04 4.94 4.62
CA LYS A 118 -0.46 6.29 4.55
C LYS A 118 -1.50 7.38 4.40
N THR A 119 -1.35 8.44 5.18
CA THR A 119 -2.07 9.70 5.05
C THR A 119 -1.35 10.66 4.10
N GLY A 120 -2.08 11.52 3.41
CA GLY A 120 -1.52 12.58 2.58
C GLY A 120 -2.34 13.86 2.64
N TYR A 121 -1.67 15.00 2.51
CA TYR A 121 -2.33 16.30 2.38
C TYR A 121 -1.45 17.31 1.66
N THR A 122 -2.02 17.96 0.67
CA THR A 122 -1.54 19.24 0.12
C THR A 122 -2.75 20.13 -0.15
N LYS A 123 -2.54 21.46 -0.27
CA LYS A 123 -3.65 22.36 -0.63
C LYS A 123 -4.28 21.99 -1.98
N GLN A 124 -3.48 21.49 -2.92
CA GLN A 124 -3.93 21.12 -4.26
C GLN A 124 -4.65 19.77 -4.30
N ALA A 125 -4.14 18.76 -3.58
CA ALA A 125 -4.69 17.40 -3.60
C ALA A 125 -5.81 17.17 -2.57
N GLY A 126 -5.98 18.09 -1.61
CA GLY A 126 -6.88 17.86 -0.49
C GLY A 126 -6.36 16.77 0.48
N ARG A 127 -7.22 16.27 1.34
CA ARG A 127 -6.89 15.15 2.24
C ARG A 127 -7.00 13.83 1.48
N CYS A 128 -6.02 12.96 1.68
CA CYS A 128 -5.93 11.65 1.05
C CYS A 128 -5.56 10.60 2.08
N LEU A 129 -6.08 9.40 1.93
CA LEU A 129 -5.77 8.26 2.77
C LEU A 129 -5.74 6.98 1.93
N VAL A 130 -4.68 6.22 2.07
CA VAL A 130 -4.67 4.80 1.73
C VAL A 130 -4.70 4.03 3.03
N SER A 131 -5.71 3.21 3.22
CA SER A 131 -5.89 2.32 4.37
C SER A 131 -5.89 0.86 3.93
N ALA A 132 -5.48 -0.03 4.82
CA ALA A 132 -5.55 -1.47 4.65
C ALA A 132 -6.04 -2.11 5.93
N ALA A 133 -6.91 -3.11 5.80
CA ALA A 133 -7.45 -3.87 6.91
C ALA A 133 -7.61 -5.33 6.52
N GLU A 134 -7.57 -6.21 7.54
CA GLU A 134 -7.78 -7.64 7.38
C GLU A 134 -8.84 -8.13 8.37
N ARG A 135 -9.81 -8.89 7.87
CA ARG A 135 -10.80 -9.62 8.67
C ARG A 135 -11.00 -11.02 8.06
N ASN A 136 -11.08 -12.03 8.90
CA ASN A 136 -11.32 -13.42 8.50
C ASN A 136 -10.37 -13.91 7.38
N GLY A 137 -9.11 -13.46 7.38
CA GLY A 137 -8.10 -13.81 6.37
C GLY A 137 -8.23 -13.05 5.04
N MET A 138 -9.25 -12.20 4.87
CA MET A 138 -9.40 -11.32 3.72
C MET A 138 -8.78 -9.95 4.01
N SER A 139 -7.79 -9.56 3.20
CA SER A 139 -7.16 -8.23 3.28
C SER A 139 -7.72 -7.31 2.20
N LEU A 140 -8.14 -6.12 2.59
CA LEU A 140 -8.67 -5.09 1.71
C LEU A 140 -7.81 -3.82 1.76
N ILE A 141 -7.71 -3.15 0.61
CA ILE A 141 -7.06 -1.83 0.47
C ILE A 141 -8.13 -0.82 0.03
N CYS A 142 -8.25 0.26 0.77
CA CYS A 142 -9.13 1.37 0.45
C CYS A 142 -8.31 2.64 0.19
N THR A 143 -8.56 3.31 -0.94
CA THR A 143 -7.91 4.57 -1.29
C THR A 143 -8.94 5.68 -1.46
N VAL A 144 -8.86 6.69 -0.62
CA VAL A 144 -9.72 7.88 -0.64
C VAL A 144 -8.87 9.10 -0.97
N LEU A 145 -9.25 9.85 -2.01
CA LEU A 145 -8.54 11.03 -2.47
C LEU A 145 -9.44 12.25 -2.43
N ASN A 146 -8.87 13.41 -2.07
CA ASN A 146 -9.57 14.70 -2.01
C ASN A 146 -10.90 14.64 -1.26
N CYS A 147 -10.90 14.11 -0.06
CA CYS A 147 -12.08 13.94 0.77
C CYS A 147 -11.90 14.65 2.12
N SER A 148 -12.88 15.42 2.57
CA SER A 148 -12.82 16.13 3.85
C SER A 148 -12.80 15.17 5.04
N ASP A 149 -13.59 14.09 4.99
CA ASP A 149 -13.65 13.01 5.97
C ASP A 149 -13.05 11.70 5.42
N THR A 150 -11.74 11.69 5.22
CA THR A 150 -11.05 10.50 4.71
C THR A 150 -11.18 9.29 5.63
N TYR A 151 -11.30 9.48 6.95
CA TYR A 151 -11.40 8.38 7.91
C TYR A 151 -12.80 7.77 7.93
N GLY A 152 -13.85 8.58 7.99
CA GLY A 152 -15.23 8.10 7.94
C GLY A 152 -15.52 7.38 6.64
N GLU A 153 -15.12 7.98 5.51
CA GLU A 153 -15.31 7.35 4.19
C GLU A 153 -14.53 6.04 4.05
N SER A 154 -13.26 5.99 4.53
CA SER A 154 -12.49 4.75 4.49
C SER A 154 -13.09 3.64 5.34
N LYS A 155 -13.59 3.96 6.54
CA LYS A 155 -14.26 3.00 7.42
C LYS A 155 -15.50 2.44 6.75
N LYS A 156 -16.36 3.33 6.21
CA LYS A 156 -17.59 2.93 5.51
C LYS A 156 -17.30 2.02 4.32
N LEU A 157 -16.38 2.41 3.43
CA LEU A 157 -16.02 1.62 2.25
C LEU A 157 -15.45 0.25 2.61
N LEU A 158 -14.64 0.16 3.67
CA LEU A 158 -14.11 -1.12 4.15
C LEU A 158 -15.21 -1.99 4.76
N ASP A 159 -16.10 -1.42 5.58
CA ASP A 159 -17.22 -2.16 6.16
C ASP A 159 -18.18 -2.66 5.09
N ASP A 160 -18.54 -1.80 4.11
CA ASP A 160 -19.37 -2.18 2.97
C ASP A 160 -18.73 -3.35 2.18
N ALA A 161 -17.40 -3.30 1.96
CA ALA A 161 -16.70 -4.35 1.22
C ALA A 161 -16.57 -5.65 2.04
N PHE A 162 -16.26 -5.58 3.35
CA PHE A 162 -16.23 -6.76 4.21
C PHE A 162 -17.63 -7.41 4.39
N ALA A 163 -18.70 -6.63 4.29
CA ALA A 163 -20.06 -7.15 4.33
C ALA A 163 -20.49 -7.77 2.99
N ALA A 164 -19.95 -7.27 1.87
CA ALA A 164 -20.33 -7.71 0.53
C ALA A 164 -19.55 -8.93 0.02
N TYR A 165 -18.40 -9.24 0.59
CA TYR A 165 -17.51 -10.29 0.10
C TYR A 165 -17.08 -11.25 1.20
N ASP A 166 -17.12 -12.54 0.88
CA ASP A 166 -16.55 -13.62 1.69
C ASP A 166 -15.34 -14.27 1.01
N LEU A 167 -14.35 -14.67 1.80
CA LEU A 167 -13.16 -15.37 1.29
C LEU A 167 -13.49 -16.84 1.07
N SER A 168 -13.91 -17.17 -0.13
CA SER A 168 -14.33 -18.52 -0.50
C SER A 168 -13.16 -19.40 -0.93
N LEU A 169 -13.18 -20.66 -0.51
CA LEU A 169 -12.24 -21.69 -0.97
C LEU A 169 -12.62 -22.13 -2.38
N LEU A 170 -11.76 -21.88 -3.35
CA LEU A 170 -11.96 -22.31 -4.74
C LEU A 170 -11.30 -23.65 -5.03
N GLN A 171 -10.17 -23.94 -4.40
CA GLN A 171 -9.37 -25.13 -4.58
C GLN A 171 -8.61 -25.48 -3.31
N GLU A 172 -8.75 -26.71 -2.83
CA GLU A 172 -7.94 -27.22 -1.71
C GLU A 172 -6.50 -27.50 -2.17
N ALA A 173 -5.55 -27.33 -1.25
CA ALA A 173 -4.17 -27.69 -1.47
C ALA A 173 -4.06 -29.19 -1.82
N GLU A 174 -3.10 -29.52 -2.68
CA GLU A 174 -2.80 -30.90 -3.13
C GLU A 174 -3.98 -31.64 -3.81
N ASN A 175 -5.17 -31.06 -3.89
CA ASN A 175 -6.31 -31.66 -4.60
C ASN A 175 -6.10 -31.53 -6.13
N PRO A 176 -6.07 -32.65 -6.89
CA PRO A 176 -5.73 -32.59 -8.30
C PRO A 176 -6.84 -31.95 -9.14
N VAL A 177 -6.46 -31.03 -10.01
CA VAL A 177 -7.33 -30.43 -11.02
C VAL A 177 -6.97 -30.98 -12.40
N PRO A 178 -7.87 -31.67 -13.10
CA PRO A 178 -7.61 -32.14 -14.45
C PRO A 178 -7.59 -30.92 -15.41
N LEU A 179 -6.56 -30.88 -16.26
CA LEU A 179 -6.41 -29.87 -17.30
C LEU A 179 -6.24 -30.53 -18.66
N ASP A 180 -7.05 -30.09 -19.61
CA ASP A 180 -6.91 -30.47 -21.02
C ASP A 180 -5.91 -29.53 -21.71
N THR A 181 -4.83 -30.08 -22.25
CA THR A 181 -3.80 -29.34 -22.98
C THR A 181 -3.64 -29.86 -24.40
N LYS A 182 -2.97 -29.10 -25.26
CA LYS A 182 -2.65 -29.54 -26.60
C LYS A 182 -1.77 -30.83 -26.64
N ALA A 183 -1.07 -31.10 -25.54
CA ALA A 183 -0.21 -32.29 -25.40
C ALA A 183 -0.93 -33.46 -24.70
N GLY A 184 -2.22 -33.33 -24.36
CA GLY A 184 -3.02 -34.32 -23.65
C GLY A 184 -3.51 -33.87 -22.30
N LYS A 185 -4.13 -34.78 -21.54
CA LYS A 185 -4.62 -34.51 -20.19
C LYS A 185 -3.50 -34.54 -19.18
N ILE A 186 -3.38 -33.48 -18.39
CA ILE A 186 -2.47 -33.41 -17.26
C ILE A 186 -3.25 -33.16 -15.97
N SER A 187 -2.63 -33.41 -14.84
CA SER A 187 -3.19 -33.07 -13.53
C SER A 187 -2.28 -32.02 -12.88
N ALA A 188 -2.87 -30.91 -12.47
CA ALA A 188 -2.19 -29.86 -11.72
C ALA A 188 -2.65 -29.86 -10.26
N LYS A 189 -1.76 -29.43 -9.36
CA LYS A 189 -2.09 -29.23 -7.94
C LYS A 189 -1.64 -27.85 -7.49
N THR A 190 -2.36 -27.26 -6.53
CA THR A 190 -1.91 -26.06 -5.83
C THR A 190 -1.13 -26.47 -4.58
N GLY A 191 0.02 -25.83 -4.31
CA GLY A 191 0.82 -26.09 -3.11
C GLY A 191 0.20 -25.53 -1.82
N LYS A 192 -0.94 -24.80 -1.93
CA LYS A 192 -1.73 -24.25 -0.84
C LYS A 192 -3.16 -24.03 -1.30
N ASP A 193 -4.09 -23.90 -0.34
CA ASP A 193 -5.47 -23.53 -0.64
C ASP A 193 -5.54 -22.26 -1.50
N LEU A 194 -6.34 -22.32 -2.56
CA LEU A 194 -6.68 -21.16 -3.36
C LEU A 194 -8.00 -20.58 -2.86
N ARG A 195 -7.93 -19.42 -2.24
CA ARG A 195 -9.09 -18.67 -1.75
C ARG A 195 -9.25 -17.37 -2.54
N TYR A 196 -10.49 -16.98 -2.78
CA TYR A 196 -10.79 -15.75 -3.52
C TYR A 196 -12.03 -15.06 -2.93
N PRO A 197 -12.05 -13.73 -2.83
CA PRO A 197 -13.24 -12.99 -2.41
C PRO A 197 -14.38 -13.16 -3.45
N LEU A 198 -15.49 -13.69 -3.00
CA LEU A 198 -16.74 -13.77 -3.79
C LEU A 198 -17.81 -12.95 -3.09
N LEU A 199 -18.79 -12.47 -3.86
CA LEU A 199 -19.98 -11.82 -3.28
C LEU A 199 -20.65 -12.77 -2.30
N SER A 200 -20.96 -12.28 -1.12
CA SER A 200 -21.73 -13.02 -0.12
C SER A 200 -23.12 -13.35 -0.68
N ALA A 201 -23.60 -14.57 -0.42
CA ALA A 201 -24.87 -15.05 -0.93
C ALA A 201 -26.07 -14.39 -0.24
#